data_ca0b37ebcb110d51ea1946b4f86c5b72
#
_entry.id   ca0b37ebcb110d51ea1946b4f86c5b72
#
_cell.length_a   1.000
_cell.length_b   1.000
_cell.length_c   1.000
_cell.angle_alpha   90.00
_cell.angle_beta   90.00
_cell.angle_gamma   90.00
#
_symmetry.space_group_name_H-M   'P 1'
#
loop_
_entity.id
_entity.type
_entity.pdbx_description
1 polymer ?
#
loop_
_entity_poly.entity_id
_entity_poly.type
_entity_poly.pdbx_seq_one_letter_code
_entity_poly.pdbx_strand_id
1 'polypeptide(L)'
;MARNTGRIGVGILIGSLVAMGATVAQRELMRRAGTRLIDWETVRGIARRRLGPYAAPLSARERAEALAFYQAALSAIEPSIQAEVGRPLPQALETPAVIDRLEWIDLNLATFRALFSRVEVLLNQAAGNAETPGKALARIVNRTIGNQQLGFLIGFLARKVLGQYDVSLLAASPGPRGRLYFVEPNVSAAAAGLRIPLDRFRTFIALHEATHAFEFEAHPWLRDHFTALIAESVEQLATDPGGLGRRLREALSGARSGHWIERLMTDQQRATFGRTQALMSLLEGYSNHVMNAAGERLIPGFAELHDRFERRNERRGAVEQAIMRITGLDLKMEQYAAGERFVDAVIAARGPGFLQRIWEGPATLPSLDEIRDSKRWVSRMEDGAASASEGRG
;
A
#
# COMPACT_ATOMS: atom_id res chain seq x y z
N MET A 1 -42.17 57.47 35.31
CA MET A 1 -41.90 56.01 35.24
C MET A 1 -42.12 55.48 33.81
N ALA A 2 -41.31 55.90 32.83
CA ALA A 2 -41.46 55.40 31.44
C ALA A 2 -40.15 55.37 30.65
N ARG A 3 -39.05 54.92 31.23
CA ARG A 3 -37.73 54.83 30.54
C ARG A 3 -37.00 53.47 30.63
N ASN A 4 -37.63 52.44 31.24
CA ASN A 4 -36.94 51.15 31.45
C ASN A 4 -37.44 50.01 30.58
N THR A 5 -38.58 50.12 29.88
CA THR A 5 -39.15 49.06 29.04
C THR A 5 -38.44 48.91 27.68
N GLY A 6 -37.84 49.97 27.13
CA GLY A 6 -37.15 49.89 25.85
C GLY A 6 -35.79 49.17 25.91
N ARG A 7 -35.11 49.23 27.03
CA ARG A 7 -33.78 48.56 27.20
C ARG A 7 -33.89 47.04 27.40
N ILE A 8 -34.96 46.59 28.01
CA ILE A 8 -35.20 45.14 28.21
C ILE A 8 -35.57 44.47 26.88
N GLY A 9 -36.39 45.15 26.03
CA GLY A 9 -36.79 44.64 24.73
C GLY A 9 -35.61 44.51 23.73
N VAL A 10 -34.69 45.48 23.73
CA VAL A 10 -33.50 45.43 22.88
C VAL A 10 -32.52 44.37 23.33
N GLY A 11 -32.35 44.16 24.65
CA GLY A 11 -31.50 43.12 25.21
C GLY A 11 -32.00 41.72 24.86
N ILE A 12 -33.32 41.48 24.91
CA ILE A 12 -33.94 40.19 24.51
C ILE A 12 -33.82 39.95 23.01
N LEU A 13 -33.98 40.96 22.17
CA LEU A 13 -33.81 40.85 20.72
C LEU A 13 -32.37 40.57 20.33
N ILE A 14 -31.39 41.24 20.93
CA ILE A 14 -29.96 40.93 20.69
C ILE A 14 -29.59 39.56 21.21
N GLY A 15 -30.06 39.19 22.39
CA GLY A 15 -29.84 37.83 22.94
C GLY A 15 -30.44 36.74 22.07
N SER A 16 -31.64 36.91 21.52
CA SER A 16 -32.26 35.95 20.61
C SER A 16 -31.57 35.90 19.25
N LEU A 17 -31.08 37.01 18.70
CA LEU A 17 -30.29 37.04 17.47
C LEU A 17 -28.94 36.35 17.64
N VAL A 18 -28.26 36.55 18.76
CA VAL A 18 -27.00 35.86 19.09
C VAL A 18 -27.25 34.37 19.31
N ALA A 19 -28.33 34.00 19.99
CA ALA A 19 -28.69 32.56 20.18
C ALA A 19 -29.09 31.90 18.85
N MET A 20 -29.84 32.62 17.98
CA MET A 20 -30.17 32.10 16.64
C MET A 20 -28.93 32.00 15.75
N GLY A 21 -28.03 33.00 15.79
CA GLY A 21 -26.73 32.89 15.10
C GLY A 21 -25.88 31.75 15.58
N ALA A 22 -25.83 31.52 16.89
CA ALA A 22 -25.10 30.38 17.47
C ALA A 22 -25.72 29.02 17.07
N THR A 23 -27.06 28.92 17.03
CA THR A 23 -27.74 27.68 16.60
C THR A 23 -27.58 27.42 15.11
N VAL A 24 -27.57 28.45 14.25
CA VAL A 24 -27.32 28.33 12.82
C VAL A 24 -25.86 27.93 12.58
N ALA A 25 -24.91 28.58 13.25
CA ALA A 25 -23.50 28.23 13.19
C ALA A 25 -23.24 26.77 13.69
N GLN A 26 -23.91 26.38 14.77
CA GLN A 26 -23.83 25.00 15.27
C GLN A 26 -24.41 23.97 14.27
N ARG A 27 -25.58 24.26 13.68
CA ARG A 27 -26.18 23.40 12.64
C ARG A 27 -25.27 23.29 11.42
N GLU A 28 -24.69 24.40 10.96
CA GLU A 28 -23.75 24.39 9.84
C GLU A 28 -22.47 23.61 10.18
N LEU A 29 -21.94 23.77 11.41
CA LEU A 29 -20.82 22.99 11.90
C LEU A 29 -21.14 21.50 11.90
N MET A 30 -22.31 21.11 12.44
CA MET A 30 -22.77 19.71 12.45
C MET A 30 -22.96 19.18 11.02
N ARG A 31 -23.54 19.97 10.13
CA ARG A 31 -23.70 19.60 8.71
C ARG A 31 -22.35 19.38 8.02
N ARG A 32 -21.36 20.26 8.27
CA ARG A 32 -20.00 20.14 7.72
C ARG A 32 -19.21 18.99 8.33
N ALA A 33 -19.45 18.66 9.59
CA ALA A 33 -18.80 17.53 10.24
C ALA A 33 -19.08 16.23 9.48
N GLY A 34 -20.32 16.01 9.02
CA GLY A 34 -20.73 14.86 8.24
C GLY A 34 -20.36 13.52 8.91
N THR A 35 -20.72 12.42 8.31
CA THR A 35 -20.37 11.07 8.78
C THR A 35 -19.08 10.52 8.15
N ARG A 36 -18.58 11.16 7.09
CA ARG A 36 -17.39 10.70 6.37
C ARG A 36 -16.10 11.19 7.02
N LEU A 37 -15.17 10.25 7.24
CA LEU A 37 -13.82 10.54 7.74
C LEU A 37 -12.94 11.22 6.70
N ILE A 38 -13.11 10.82 5.43
CA ILE A 38 -12.28 11.26 4.30
C ILE A 38 -13.18 11.90 3.24
N ASP A 39 -12.78 13.07 2.78
CA ASP A 39 -13.35 13.71 1.60
C ASP A 39 -12.48 13.38 0.38
N TRP A 40 -12.90 12.38 -0.36
CA TRP A 40 -12.14 11.82 -1.49
C TRP A 40 -11.94 12.81 -2.63
N GLU A 41 -12.87 13.74 -2.85
CA GLU A 41 -12.69 14.78 -3.87
C GLU A 41 -11.63 15.79 -3.44
N THR A 42 -11.62 16.18 -2.16
CA THR A 42 -10.55 17.01 -1.59
C THR A 42 -9.20 16.29 -1.68
N VAL A 43 -9.12 15.02 -1.31
CA VAL A 43 -7.89 14.19 -1.42
C VAL A 43 -7.41 14.13 -2.87
N ARG A 44 -8.31 13.84 -3.81
CA ARG A 44 -8.03 13.84 -5.26
C ARG A 44 -7.47 15.17 -5.74
N GLY A 45 -8.12 16.27 -5.36
CA GLY A 45 -7.69 17.63 -5.71
C GLY A 45 -6.29 17.95 -5.18
N ILE A 46 -5.97 17.54 -3.94
CA ILE A 46 -4.64 17.73 -3.35
C ILE A 46 -3.60 16.88 -4.08
N ALA A 47 -3.87 15.60 -4.32
CA ALA A 47 -2.97 14.70 -5.02
C ALA A 47 -2.64 15.21 -6.43
N ARG A 48 -3.64 15.65 -7.19
CA ARG A 48 -3.47 16.24 -8.53
C ARG A 48 -2.65 17.52 -8.50
N ARG A 49 -2.93 18.45 -7.57
CA ARG A 49 -2.13 19.68 -7.41
C ARG A 49 -0.68 19.38 -7.06
N ARG A 50 -0.42 18.30 -6.30
CA ARG A 50 0.93 17.87 -5.93
C ARG A 50 1.77 17.38 -7.11
N LEU A 51 1.14 16.89 -8.16
CA LEU A 51 1.83 16.55 -9.40
C LEU A 51 2.39 17.79 -10.09
N GLY A 52 1.69 18.94 -10.05
CA GLY A 52 2.13 20.17 -10.72
C GLY A 52 2.48 19.93 -12.19
N PRO A 53 3.71 20.26 -12.63
CA PRO A 53 4.13 20.08 -14.02
C PRO A 53 4.22 18.59 -14.44
N TYR A 54 4.19 17.65 -13.50
CA TYR A 54 4.21 16.21 -13.79
C TYR A 54 2.83 15.63 -14.09
N ALA A 55 1.78 16.44 -14.12
CA ALA A 55 0.40 16.05 -14.38
C ALA A 55 0.06 15.94 -15.88
N ALA A 56 1.04 16.09 -16.77
CA ALA A 56 0.81 15.96 -18.22
C ALA A 56 0.30 14.55 -18.55
N PRO A 57 -0.84 14.43 -19.28
CA PRO A 57 -1.34 13.14 -19.71
C PRO A 57 -0.45 12.53 -20.79
N LEU A 58 -0.48 11.21 -20.90
CA LEU A 58 0.15 10.51 -22.03
C LEU A 58 -0.64 10.81 -23.32
N SER A 59 0.08 11.10 -24.40
CA SER A 59 -0.52 11.13 -25.73
C SER A 59 -0.99 9.73 -26.16
N ALA A 60 -1.96 9.68 -27.06
CA ALA A 60 -2.46 8.42 -27.60
C ALA A 60 -1.34 7.60 -28.28
N ARG A 61 -0.40 8.29 -28.94
CA ARG A 61 0.74 7.66 -29.59
C ARG A 61 1.71 7.03 -28.58
N GLU A 62 2.15 7.78 -27.57
CA GLU A 62 3.04 7.27 -26.52
C GLU A 62 2.44 6.06 -25.81
N ARG A 63 1.14 6.13 -25.51
CA ARG A 63 0.39 5.03 -24.91
C ARG A 63 0.39 3.79 -25.78
N ALA A 64 0.09 3.93 -27.07
CA ALA A 64 0.04 2.81 -28.01
C ALA A 64 1.42 2.17 -28.20
N GLU A 65 2.47 2.97 -28.36
CA GLU A 65 3.86 2.50 -28.50
C GLU A 65 4.31 1.73 -27.24
N ALA A 66 4.06 2.29 -26.05
CA ALA A 66 4.41 1.63 -24.81
C ALA A 66 3.59 0.35 -24.58
N LEU A 67 2.29 0.35 -24.91
CA LEU A 67 1.44 -0.83 -24.78
C LEU A 67 1.93 -1.98 -25.67
N ALA A 68 2.22 -1.70 -26.93
CA ALA A 68 2.77 -2.69 -27.84
C ALA A 68 4.10 -3.27 -27.34
N PHE A 69 4.97 -2.41 -26.78
CA PHE A 69 6.21 -2.85 -26.17
C PHE A 69 5.98 -3.80 -24.98
N TYR A 70 5.13 -3.42 -24.01
CA TYR A 70 4.86 -4.25 -22.84
C TYR A 70 4.20 -5.59 -23.20
N GLN A 71 3.30 -5.62 -24.19
CA GLN A 71 2.73 -6.87 -24.69
C GLN A 71 3.80 -7.80 -25.25
N ALA A 72 4.69 -7.29 -26.09
CA ALA A 72 5.80 -8.08 -26.63
C ALA A 72 6.78 -8.52 -25.53
N ALA A 73 7.12 -7.65 -24.58
CA ALA A 73 8.03 -7.94 -23.48
C ALA A 73 7.44 -9.03 -22.56
N LEU A 74 6.17 -8.95 -22.18
CA LEU A 74 5.51 -9.94 -21.33
C LEU A 74 5.46 -11.32 -22.02
N SER A 75 5.15 -11.37 -23.32
CA SER A 75 5.20 -12.62 -24.08
C SER A 75 6.59 -13.25 -24.14
N ALA A 76 7.65 -12.43 -24.18
CA ALA A 76 9.04 -12.90 -24.16
C ALA A 76 9.50 -13.35 -22.76
N ILE A 77 8.97 -12.73 -21.70
CA ILE A 77 9.28 -12.99 -20.30
C ILE A 77 8.61 -14.29 -19.81
N GLU A 78 7.39 -14.56 -20.26
CA GLU A 78 6.55 -15.65 -19.79
C GLU A 78 7.25 -17.01 -19.72
N PRO A 79 7.92 -17.53 -20.77
CA PRO A 79 8.59 -18.81 -20.71
C PRO A 79 9.70 -18.90 -19.65
N SER A 80 10.38 -17.77 -19.40
CA SER A 80 11.45 -17.71 -18.41
C SER A 80 10.92 -17.77 -16.98
N ILE A 81 9.82 -17.07 -16.70
CA ILE A 81 9.16 -17.18 -15.38
C ILE A 81 8.59 -18.59 -15.20
N GLN A 82 7.93 -19.15 -16.20
CA GLN A 82 7.40 -20.53 -16.13
C GLN A 82 8.47 -21.56 -15.82
N ALA A 83 9.66 -21.42 -16.41
CA ALA A 83 10.78 -22.31 -16.15
C ALA A 83 11.28 -22.25 -14.69
N GLU A 84 11.32 -21.05 -14.09
CA GLU A 84 11.74 -20.86 -12.70
C GLU A 84 10.67 -21.33 -11.71
N VAL A 85 9.40 -21.08 -12.02
CA VAL A 85 8.29 -21.36 -11.10
C VAL A 85 7.70 -22.75 -11.27
N GLY A 86 7.99 -23.43 -12.38
CA GLY A 86 7.51 -24.79 -12.67
C GLY A 86 6.02 -24.89 -12.97
N ARG A 87 5.35 -23.78 -13.29
CA ARG A 87 3.91 -23.71 -13.60
C ARG A 87 3.63 -22.75 -14.74
N PRO A 88 2.59 -23.00 -15.57
CA PRO A 88 2.16 -22.05 -16.58
C PRO A 88 1.65 -20.75 -15.92
N LEU A 89 1.94 -19.63 -16.58
CA LEU A 89 1.40 -18.33 -16.17
C LEU A 89 -0.09 -18.28 -16.47
N PRO A 90 -0.88 -17.66 -15.59
CA PRO A 90 -2.29 -17.43 -15.85
C PRO A 90 -2.49 -16.36 -16.95
N GLN A 91 -3.63 -16.41 -17.64
CA GLN A 91 -4.02 -15.47 -18.73
C GLN A 91 -4.03 -13.98 -18.33
N ALA A 92 -3.86 -13.66 -17.05
CA ALA A 92 -3.90 -12.28 -16.53
C ALA A 92 -2.80 -11.35 -17.10
N LEU A 93 -1.72 -11.93 -17.66
CA LEU A 93 -0.63 -11.15 -18.27
C LEU A 93 -0.94 -10.66 -19.68
N GLU A 94 -1.98 -11.17 -20.32
CA GLU A 94 -2.29 -10.90 -21.73
C GLU A 94 -2.71 -9.45 -22.03
N THR A 95 -3.20 -8.71 -21.02
CA THR A 95 -3.74 -7.36 -21.22
C THR A 95 -3.13 -6.34 -20.25
N PRO A 96 -1.86 -5.96 -20.41
CA PRO A 96 -1.27 -4.88 -19.62
C PRO A 96 -2.00 -3.55 -19.91
N ALA A 97 -1.95 -2.64 -18.96
CA ALA A 97 -2.44 -1.28 -19.14
C ALA A 97 -1.30 -0.28 -18.95
N VAL A 98 -1.19 0.65 -19.87
CA VAL A 98 -0.28 1.79 -19.79
C VAL A 98 -1.09 2.99 -19.33
N ILE A 99 -0.71 3.56 -18.19
CA ILE A 99 -1.41 4.67 -17.55
C ILE A 99 -0.47 5.84 -17.27
N ASP A 100 -1.05 7.02 -17.11
CA ASP A 100 -0.35 8.17 -16.60
C ASP A 100 -0.52 8.34 -15.07
N ARG A 101 0.10 9.37 -14.52
CA ARG A 101 0.08 9.63 -13.06
C ARG A 101 -1.31 10.03 -12.56
N LEU A 102 -2.13 10.69 -13.38
CA LEU A 102 -3.49 11.10 -13.01
C LEU A 102 -4.41 9.88 -12.96
N GLU A 103 -4.30 9.01 -13.97
CA GLU A 103 -5.03 7.74 -14.01
C GLU A 103 -4.63 6.83 -12.84
N TRP A 104 -3.33 6.80 -12.48
CA TRP A 104 -2.87 6.07 -11.31
C TRP A 104 -3.50 6.60 -10.00
N ILE A 105 -3.61 7.94 -9.85
CA ILE A 105 -4.30 8.53 -8.70
C ILE A 105 -5.74 8.05 -8.66
N ASP A 106 -6.47 8.16 -9.77
CA ASP A 106 -7.90 7.83 -9.82
C ASP A 106 -8.16 6.35 -9.55
N LEU A 107 -7.31 5.46 -10.09
CA LEU A 107 -7.35 4.02 -9.85
C LEU A 107 -7.15 3.69 -8.36
N ASN A 108 -6.13 4.26 -7.73
CA ASN A 108 -5.81 3.97 -6.33
C ASN A 108 -6.80 4.61 -5.36
N LEU A 109 -7.36 5.78 -5.67
CA LEU A 109 -8.43 6.39 -4.88
C LEU A 109 -9.67 5.50 -4.79
N ALA A 110 -10.04 4.81 -5.85
CA ALA A 110 -11.17 3.87 -5.84
C ALA A 110 -10.92 2.72 -4.84
N THR A 111 -9.72 2.17 -4.85
CA THR A 111 -9.29 1.10 -3.92
C THR A 111 -9.26 1.58 -2.47
N PHE A 112 -8.60 2.71 -2.20
CA PHE A 112 -8.57 3.28 -0.86
C PHE A 112 -9.95 3.63 -0.34
N ARG A 113 -10.85 4.15 -1.20
CA ARG A 113 -12.23 4.42 -0.82
C ARG A 113 -12.96 3.16 -0.38
N ALA A 114 -12.80 2.06 -1.11
CA ALA A 114 -13.41 0.77 -0.73
C ALA A 114 -12.87 0.27 0.62
N LEU A 115 -11.56 0.38 0.85
CA LEU A 115 -10.91 0.00 2.11
C LEU A 115 -11.39 0.86 3.29
N PHE A 116 -11.34 2.18 3.15
CA PHE A 116 -11.70 3.11 4.23
C PHE A 116 -13.20 3.18 4.51
N SER A 117 -14.07 2.76 3.58
CA SER A 117 -15.52 2.71 3.84
C SER A 117 -15.87 1.75 4.99
N ARG A 118 -15.12 0.66 5.16
CA ARG A 118 -15.28 -0.28 6.29
C ARG A 118 -14.89 0.38 7.62
N VAL A 119 -13.79 1.13 7.63
CA VAL A 119 -13.35 1.90 8.81
C VAL A 119 -14.40 2.93 9.22
N GLU A 120 -14.94 3.65 8.25
CA GLU A 120 -15.99 4.66 8.50
C GLU A 120 -17.22 4.06 9.17
N VAL A 121 -17.66 2.90 8.71
CA VAL A 121 -18.79 2.18 9.33
C VAL A 121 -18.49 1.82 10.78
N LEU A 122 -17.32 1.22 11.05
CA LEU A 122 -16.92 0.81 12.41
C LEU A 122 -16.77 1.99 13.37
N LEU A 123 -16.12 3.06 12.91
CA LEU A 123 -15.94 4.27 13.73
C LEU A 123 -17.25 5.01 13.99
N ASN A 124 -18.17 5.04 13.03
CA ASN A 124 -19.49 5.63 13.24
C ASN A 124 -20.34 4.80 14.22
N GLN A 125 -20.24 3.48 14.22
CA GLN A 125 -20.88 2.59 15.20
C GLN A 125 -20.29 2.81 16.61
N ALA A 126 -19.00 2.95 16.74
CA ALA A 126 -18.31 3.17 18.02
C ALA A 126 -18.52 4.58 18.62
N ALA A 127 -18.76 5.59 17.78
CA ALA A 127 -18.87 7.00 18.22
C ALA A 127 -20.16 7.32 19.00
N GLY A 128 -21.21 6.49 18.95
CA GLY A 128 -22.50 6.73 19.60
C GLY A 128 -23.23 7.97 19.05
N ASN A 129 -24.50 8.15 19.45
CA ASN A 129 -25.40 9.17 18.87
C ASN A 129 -25.24 10.60 19.42
N ALA A 130 -24.34 10.84 20.37
CA ALA A 130 -24.21 12.16 20.99
C ALA A 130 -23.11 13.00 20.33
N GLU A 131 -23.47 13.76 19.29
CA GLU A 131 -22.62 14.75 18.66
C GLU A 131 -22.64 16.07 19.45
N THR A 132 -21.50 16.48 19.99
CA THR A 132 -21.33 17.79 20.62
C THR A 132 -20.62 18.75 19.67
N PRO A 133 -20.79 20.09 19.77
CA PRO A 133 -20.07 21.06 18.96
C PRO A 133 -18.55 20.87 18.97
N GLY A 134 -17.99 20.51 20.13
CA GLY A 134 -16.57 20.23 20.28
C GLY A 134 -16.12 18.97 19.50
N LYS A 135 -16.92 17.90 19.54
CA LYS A 135 -16.65 16.69 18.76
C LYS A 135 -16.77 16.95 17.26
N ALA A 136 -17.78 17.74 16.84
CA ALA A 136 -17.94 18.15 15.43
C ALA A 136 -16.74 18.96 14.92
N LEU A 137 -16.27 19.93 15.71
CA LEU A 137 -15.07 20.71 15.36
C LEU A 137 -13.82 19.82 15.27
N ALA A 138 -13.59 18.96 16.26
CA ALA A 138 -12.48 18.01 16.25
C ALA A 138 -12.52 17.09 15.02
N ARG A 139 -13.70 16.62 14.63
CA ARG A 139 -13.89 15.79 13.43
C ARG A 139 -13.55 16.56 12.15
N ILE A 140 -13.97 17.82 12.02
CA ILE A 140 -13.64 18.68 10.87
C ILE A 140 -12.13 18.89 10.78
N VAL A 141 -11.47 19.21 11.90
CA VAL A 141 -10.02 19.43 11.95
C VAL A 141 -9.28 18.15 11.58
N ASN A 142 -9.63 17.02 12.20
CA ASN A 142 -9.00 15.72 11.90
C ASN A 142 -9.21 15.31 10.44
N ARG A 143 -10.41 15.50 9.89
CA ARG A 143 -10.70 15.25 8.47
C ARG A 143 -9.85 16.14 7.56
N THR A 144 -9.72 17.42 7.86
CA THR A 144 -8.91 18.34 7.06
C THR A 144 -7.44 17.93 7.06
N ILE A 145 -6.88 17.63 8.22
CA ILE A 145 -5.50 17.17 8.36
C ILE A 145 -5.32 15.82 7.62
N GLY A 146 -6.22 14.86 7.84
CA GLY A 146 -6.18 13.53 7.20
C GLY A 146 -6.26 13.64 5.67
N ASN A 147 -7.15 14.47 5.13
CA ASN A 147 -7.26 14.72 3.69
C ASN A 147 -5.97 15.31 3.11
N GLN A 148 -5.33 16.26 3.81
CA GLN A 148 -4.08 16.87 3.39
C GLN A 148 -2.95 15.82 3.36
N GLN A 149 -2.82 15.03 4.42
CA GLN A 149 -1.78 14.00 4.53
C GLN A 149 -1.98 12.90 3.47
N LEU A 150 -3.21 12.40 3.32
CA LEU A 150 -3.52 11.35 2.36
C LEU A 150 -3.36 11.85 0.92
N GLY A 151 -3.86 13.03 0.60
CA GLY A 151 -3.70 13.64 -0.72
C GLY A 151 -2.24 13.92 -1.07
N PHE A 152 -1.44 14.37 -0.08
CA PHE A 152 0.00 14.54 -0.25
C PHE A 152 0.69 13.20 -0.52
N LEU A 153 0.39 12.16 0.26
CA LEU A 153 0.96 10.82 0.12
C LEU A 153 0.64 10.22 -1.25
N ILE A 154 -0.64 10.26 -1.67
CA ILE A 154 -1.06 9.73 -2.97
C ILE A 154 -0.39 10.48 -4.11
N GLY A 155 -0.34 11.81 -4.06
CA GLY A 155 0.35 12.62 -5.08
C GLY A 155 1.87 12.39 -5.11
N PHE A 156 2.49 12.07 -3.96
CA PHE A 156 3.88 11.68 -3.87
C PHE A 156 4.12 10.30 -4.52
N LEU A 157 3.31 9.29 -4.15
CA LEU A 157 3.41 7.93 -4.68
C LEU A 157 3.15 7.89 -6.19
N ALA A 158 2.20 8.68 -6.70
CA ALA A 158 1.91 8.79 -8.12
C ALA A 158 3.12 9.20 -8.97
N ARG A 159 4.15 9.82 -8.38
CA ARG A 159 5.42 10.19 -9.04
C ARG A 159 6.51 9.12 -8.92
N LYS A 160 6.28 8.07 -8.13
CA LYS A 160 7.31 7.08 -7.78
C LYS A 160 7.00 5.69 -8.29
N VAL A 161 5.74 5.31 -8.28
CA VAL A 161 5.30 3.98 -8.71
C VAL A 161 5.59 3.80 -10.19
N LEU A 162 6.29 2.73 -10.55
CA LEU A 162 6.69 2.40 -11.91
C LEU A 162 5.70 1.43 -12.56
N GLY A 163 5.32 0.41 -11.81
CA GLY A 163 4.32 -0.56 -12.19
C GLY A 163 3.46 -0.94 -11.00
N GLN A 164 2.42 -1.68 -11.24
CA GLN A 164 1.53 -2.20 -10.22
C GLN A 164 0.73 -3.36 -10.76
N TYR A 165 0.83 -4.52 -10.07
CA TYR A 165 -0.12 -5.58 -10.27
C TYR A 165 -1.38 -5.28 -9.46
N ASP A 166 -2.49 -5.41 -10.10
CA ASP A 166 -3.88 -5.23 -9.68
C ASP A 166 -4.16 -4.62 -8.29
N VAL A 167 -4.68 -3.39 -8.31
CA VAL A 167 -5.15 -2.66 -7.11
C VAL A 167 -6.42 -3.27 -6.54
N SER A 168 -7.16 -4.08 -7.31
CA SER A 168 -8.45 -4.67 -6.90
C SER A 168 -8.31 -5.73 -5.81
N LEU A 169 -7.08 -6.08 -5.40
CA LEU A 169 -6.82 -6.92 -4.22
C LEU A 169 -7.60 -6.44 -2.98
N LEU A 170 -7.87 -5.14 -2.89
CA LEU A 170 -8.56 -4.50 -1.77
C LEU A 170 -10.03 -4.17 -2.09
N ALA A 171 -10.47 -4.32 -3.34
CA ALA A 171 -11.84 -4.05 -3.75
C ALA A 171 -12.72 -5.27 -3.51
N ALA A 172 -13.84 -5.07 -2.80
CA ALA A 172 -14.83 -6.11 -2.52
C ALA A 172 -15.63 -6.60 -3.77
N SER A 173 -15.34 -6.06 -4.93
CA SER A 173 -16.01 -6.44 -6.19
C SER A 173 -15.08 -7.32 -7.02
N PRO A 174 -15.58 -8.44 -7.57
CA PRO A 174 -14.85 -9.21 -8.54
C PRO A 174 -14.74 -8.38 -9.85
N GLY A 175 -13.70 -7.57 -9.92
CA GLY A 175 -13.29 -6.95 -11.17
C GLY A 175 -12.68 -7.99 -12.11
N PRO A 176 -12.42 -7.66 -13.40
CA PRO A 176 -11.65 -8.53 -14.26
C PRO A 176 -10.35 -8.91 -13.56
N ARG A 177 -10.04 -10.21 -13.56
CA ARG A 177 -8.87 -10.81 -12.90
C ARG A 177 -7.59 -10.03 -13.23
N GLY A 178 -6.73 -9.92 -12.26
CA GLY A 178 -5.45 -9.26 -12.18
C GLY A 178 -4.92 -8.58 -13.45
N ARG A 179 -4.77 -7.27 -13.41
CA ARG A 179 -4.24 -6.49 -14.53
C ARG A 179 -2.91 -5.86 -14.14
N LEU A 180 -1.95 -5.93 -15.04
CA LEU A 180 -0.69 -5.20 -14.89
C LEU A 180 -0.85 -3.76 -15.35
N TYR A 181 -0.44 -2.82 -14.52
CA TYR A 181 -0.42 -1.40 -14.83
C TYR A 181 1.01 -0.89 -14.87
N PHE A 182 1.36 -0.16 -15.92
CA PHE A 182 2.65 0.52 -16.06
C PHE A 182 2.43 2.03 -16.07
N VAL A 183 3.06 2.74 -15.13
CA VAL A 183 2.99 4.20 -15.05
C VAL A 183 4.10 4.76 -15.96
N GLU A 184 3.84 4.79 -17.25
CA GLU A 184 4.84 5.05 -18.29
C GLU A 184 5.64 6.35 -18.09
N PRO A 185 5.05 7.49 -17.68
CA PRO A 185 5.83 8.70 -17.43
C PRO A 185 6.84 8.57 -16.28
N ASN A 186 6.62 7.62 -15.34
CA ASN A 186 7.57 7.34 -14.26
C ASN A 186 8.68 6.39 -14.75
N VAL A 187 8.31 5.38 -15.53
CA VAL A 187 9.26 4.44 -16.14
C VAL A 187 10.24 5.19 -17.03
N SER A 188 9.75 6.03 -17.93
CA SER A 188 10.58 6.86 -18.81
C SER A 188 11.48 7.82 -18.05
N ALA A 189 10.96 8.52 -17.02
CA ALA A 189 11.73 9.41 -16.18
C ALA A 189 12.80 8.67 -15.36
N ALA A 190 12.50 7.47 -14.89
CA ALA A 190 13.44 6.64 -14.13
C ALA A 190 14.56 6.11 -15.03
N ALA A 191 14.24 5.61 -16.21
CA ALA A 191 15.21 5.15 -17.21
C ALA A 191 16.20 6.27 -17.57
N ALA A 192 15.67 7.47 -17.88
CA ALA A 192 16.48 8.65 -18.18
C ALA A 192 17.39 9.05 -17.00
N GLY A 193 16.85 9.09 -15.77
CA GLY A 193 17.60 9.43 -14.57
C GLY A 193 18.72 8.43 -14.23
N LEU A 194 18.53 7.17 -14.55
CA LEU A 194 19.50 6.09 -14.39
C LEU A 194 20.46 5.97 -15.58
N ARG A 195 20.22 6.70 -16.68
CA ARG A 195 20.94 6.57 -17.96
C ARG A 195 20.92 5.14 -18.50
N ILE A 196 19.75 4.51 -18.43
CA ILE A 196 19.47 3.16 -18.95
C ILE A 196 18.61 3.31 -20.19
N PRO A 197 18.86 2.55 -21.27
CA PRO A 197 17.97 2.51 -22.43
C PRO A 197 16.54 2.16 -22.00
N LEU A 198 15.55 2.92 -22.49
CA LEU A 198 14.16 2.81 -22.05
C LEU A 198 13.60 1.40 -22.20
N ASP A 199 13.88 0.74 -23.32
CA ASP A 199 13.39 -0.60 -23.60
C ASP A 199 13.92 -1.65 -22.62
N ARG A 200 15.21 -1.54 -22.25
CA ARG A 200 15.79 -2.41 -21.19
C ARG A 200 15.10 -2.19 -19.86
N PHE A 201 14.86 -0.92 -19.49
CA PHE A 201 14.23 -0.59 -18.22
C PHE A 201 12.75 -0.99 -18.20
N ARG A 202 12.02 -0.84 -19.31
CA ARG A 202 10.65 -1.35 -19.46
C ARG A 202 10.60 -2.86 -19.28
N THR A 203 11.53 -3.61 -19.89
CA THR A 203 11.61 -5.07 -19.72
C THR A 203 11.90 -5.45 -18.26
N PHE A 204 12.79 -4.73 -17.60
CA PHE A 204 13.10 -4.92 -16.17
C PHE A 204 11.85 -4.73 -15.29
N ILE A 205 11.10 -3.65 -15.50
CA ILE A 205 9.85 -3.41 -14.75
C ILE A 205 8.78 -4.43 -15.12
N ALA A 206 8.66 -4.81 -16.39
CA ALA A 206 7.71 -5.83 -16.84
C ALA A 206 7.99 -7.19 -16.18
N LEU A 207 9.26 -7.58 -16.06
CA LEU A 207 9.67 -8.81 -15.38
C LEU A 207 9.29 -8.80 -13.90
N HIS A 208 9.55 -7.68 -13.20
CA HIS A 208 9.19 -7.51 -11.80
C HIS A 208 7.68 -7.66 -11.56
N GLU A 209 6.88 -6.90 -12.29
CA GLU A 209 5.42 -6.90 -12.13
C GLU A 209 4.79 -8.24 -12.59
N ALA A 210 5.37 -8.90 -13.60
CA ALA A 210 4.92 -10.21 -14.06
C ALA A 210 5.15 -11.29 -12.99
N THR A 211 6.23 -11.20 -12.22
CA THR A 211 6.50 -12.12 -11.12
C THR A 211 5.46 -11.98 -10.02
N HIS A 212 5.11 -10.75 -9.62
CA HIS A 212 4.03 -10.53 -8.67
C HIS A 212 2.67 -11.01 -9.18
N ALA A 213 2.36 -10.76 -10.46
CA ALA A 213 1.15 -11.30 -11.06
C ALA A 213 1.10 -12.81 -10.96
N PHE A 214 2.23 -13.48 -11.22
CA PHE A 214 2.34 -14.92 -11.07
C PHE A 214 2.08 -15.37 -9.64
N GLU A 215 2.70 -14.76 -8.63
CA GLU A 215 2.54 -15.12 -7.22
C GLU A 215 1.05 -15.16 -6.81
N PHE A 216 0.29 -14.13 -7.18
CA PHE A 216 -1.12 -14.02 -6.80
C PHE A 216 -2.07 -14.84 -7.66
N GLU A 217 -1.80 -15.00 -8.96
CA GLU A 217 -2.68 -15.74 -9.86
C GLU A 217 -2.48 -17.25 -9.76
N ALA A 218 -1.24 -17.71 -9.52
CA ALA A 218 -0.97 -19.12 -9.29
C ALA A 218 -1.46 -19.60 -7.92
N HIS A 219 -1.66 -18.69 -6.98
CA HIS A 219 -2.04 -19.00 -5.60
C HIS A 219 -3.25 -18.14 -5.15
N PRO A 220 -4.48 -18.44 -5.61
CA PRO A 220 -5.66 -17.62 -5.34
C PRO A 220 -5.92 -17.34 -3.85
N TRP A 221 -5.59 -18.30 -2.96
CA TRP A 221 -5.69 -18.13 -1.51
C TRP A 221 -4.84 -16.97 -0.96
N LEU A 222 -3.74 -16.63 -1.63
CA LEU A 222 -2.84 -15.56 -1.22
C LEU A 222 -3.53 -14.19 -1.27
N ARG A 223 -4.36 -13.96 -2.30
CA ARG A 223 -5.18 -12.76 -2.43
C ARG A 223 -6.15 -12.62 -1.25
N ASP A 224 -6.86 -13.70 -0.93
CA ASP A 224 -7.82 -13.69 0.18
C ASP A 224 -7.12 -13.48 1.53
N HIS A 225 -5.98 -14.15 1.73
CA HIS A 225 -5.16 -14.00 2.93
C HIS A 225 -4.62 -12.57 3.10
N PHE A 226 -4.07 -11.99 2.04
CA PHE A 226 -3.58 -10.62 2.05
C PHE A 226 -4.70 -9.62 2.34
N THR A 227 -5.85 -9.78 1.70
CA THR A 227 -7.04 -8.95 1.93
C THR A 227 -7.52 -9.05 3.38
N ALA A 228 -7.52 -10.25 3.96
CA ALA A 228 -7.87 -10.46 5.37
C ALA A 228 -6.89 -9.76 6.33
N LEU A 229 -5.58 -9.83 6.08
CA LEU A 229 -4.57 -9.12 6.89
C LEU A 229 -4.75 -7.61 6.85
N ILE A 230 -5.04 -7.05 5.67
CA ILE A 230 -5.31 -5.61 5.53
C ILE A 230 -6.60 -5.24 6.26
N ALA A 231 -7.69 -6.02 6.10
CA ALA A 231 -8.95 -5.78 6.79
C ALA A 231 -8.79 -5.82 8.31
N GLU A 232 -8.09 -6.82 8.85
CA GLU A 232 -7.78 -6.94 10.28
C GLU A 232 -6.95 -5.74 10.78
N SER A 233 -5.94 -5.30 10.02
CA SER A 233 -5.13 -4.12 10.37
C SER A 233 -5.99 -2.86 10.46
N VAL A 234 -6.94 -2.72 9.54
CA VAL A 234 -7.86 -1.58 9.47
C VAL A 234 -8.87 -1.60 10.64
N GLU A 235 -9.43 -2.76 10.96
CA GLU A 235 -10.33 -2.92 12.11
C GLU A 235 -9.66 -2.59 13.43
N GLN A 236 -8.42 -3.06 13.61
CA GLN A 236 -7.64 -2.76 14.81
C GLN A 236 -7.29 -1.28 14.98
N LEU A 237 -7.16 -0.52 13.88
CA LEU A 237 -7.01 0.93 13.94
C LEU A 237 -8.33 1.62 14.35
N ALA A 238 -9.46 1.07 13.96
CA ALA A 238 -10.78 1.62 14.28
C ALA A 238 -11.18 1.41 15.76
N THR A 239 -10.71 0.34 16.40
CA THR A 239 -11.12 -0.02 17.78
C THR A 239 -10.48 0.82 18.89
N ASP A 240 -9.37 1.55 18.62
CA ASP A 240 -8.71 2.42 19.61
C ASP A 240 -8.35 3.82 19.06
N PRO A 241 -9.34 4.65 18.68
CA PRO A 241 -9.07 5.98 18.14
C PRO A 241 -8.49 6.96 19.16
N GLY A 242 -8.75 6.77 20.47
CA GLY A 242 -8.20 7.58 21.56
C GLY A 242 -6.76 7.23 21.93
N GLY A 243 -6.41 5.97 21.82
CA GLY A 243 -5.07 5.46 22.06
C GLY A 243 -4.07 5.95 21.01
N LEU A 244 -4.47 6.06 19.76
CA LEU A 244 -3.60 6.54 18.67
C LEU A 244 -3.09 7.97 18.93
N GLY A 245 -3.95 8.90 19.34
CA GLY A 245 -3.55 10.29 19.66
C GLY A 245 -2.59 10.40 20.83
N ARG A 246 -2.80 9.59 21.89
CA ARG A 246 -1.91 9.51 23.06
C ARG A 246 -0.55 8.94 22.66
N ARG A 247 -0.53 7.80 21.99
CA ARG A 247 0.68 7.12 21.52
C ARG A 247 1.47 7.97 20.54
N LEU A 248 0.81 8.69 19.63
CA LEU A 248 1.47 9.62 18.72
C LEU A 248 2.19 10.74 19.48
N ARG A 249 1.59 11.27 20.56
CA ARG A 249 2.23 12.28 21.40
C ARG A 249 3.45 11.71 22.14
N GLU A 250 3.33 10.51 22.68
CA GLU A 250 4.43 9.78 23.34
C GLU A 250 5.57 9.48 22.36
N ALA A 251 5.25 9.09 21.12
CA ALA A 251 6.24 8.82 20.10
C ALA A 251 6.98 10.07 19.62
N LEU A 252 6.28 11.19 19.48
CA LEU A 252 6.89 12.47 19.09
C LEU A 252 7.83 13.00 20.17
N SER A 253 7.59 12.68 21.46
CA SER A 253 8.48 13.02 22.57
C SER A 253 9.72 12.12 22.66
N GLY A 254 9.70 10.91 22.07
CA GLY A 254 10.76 9.90 22.14
C GLY A 254 11.40 9.51 20.77
N ALA A 255 11.15 10.25 19.71
CA ALA A 255 11.34 9.86 18.30
C ALA A 255 12.80 9.76 17.80
N ARG A 256 13.75 9.28 18.60
CA ARG A 256 15.14 9.04 18.16
C ARG A 256 15.48 7.58 17.80
N SER A 257 14.56 6.63 17.87
CA SER A 257 14.81 5.21 17.55
C SER A 257 13.92 4.72 16.41
N GLY A 258 14.47 3.97 15.46
CA GLY A 258 13.80 3.50 14.22
C GLY A 258 12.55 2.62 14.42
N HIS A 259 12.27 2.12 15.64
CA HIS A 259 11.14 1.24 15.96
C HIS A 259 9.99 1.97 16.66
N TRP A 260 9.85 3.29 16.49
CA TRP A 260 8.84 4.08 17.17
C TRP A 260 7.39 3.68 16.81
N ILE A 261 7.16 3.23 15.57
CA ILE A 261 5.84 2.78 15.12
C ILE A 261 5.40 1.52 15.87
N GLU A 262 6.29 0.56 16.06
CA GLU A 262 5.99 -0.69 16.79
C GLU A 262 5.64 -0.44 18.26
N ARG A 263 6.25 0.58 18.88
CA ARG A 263 5.93 0.99 20.25
C ARG A 263 4.54 1.62 20.41
N LEU A 264 3.98 2.12 19.29
CA LEU A 264 2.63 2.67 19.25
C LEU A 264 1.55 1.61 19.14
N MET A 265 1.93 0.38 18.76
CA MET A 265 1.01 -0.71 18.51
C MET A 265 0.67 -1.47 19.77
N THR A 266 -0.57 -1.94 19.88
CA THR A 266 -0.93 -3.00 20.82
C THR A 266 -0.24 -4.30 20.41
N ASP A 267 -0.20 -5.30 21.29
CA ASP A 267 0.40 -6.61 20.95
C ASP A 267 -0.33 -7.26 19.78
N GLN A 268 -1.64 -7.14 19.71
CA GLN A 268 -2.44 -7.64 18.58
C GLN A 268 -2.11 -6.90 17.28
N GLN A 269 -2.02 -5.57 17.30
CA GLN A 269 -1.62 -4.77 16.14
C GLN A 269 -0.21 -5.13 15.68
N ARG A 270 0.71 -5.36 16.62
CA ARG A 270 2.09 -5.77 16.33
C ARG A 270 2.14 -7.16 15.69
N ALA A 271 1.33 -8.11 16.17
CA ALA A 271 1.23 -9.43 15.60
C ALA A 271 0.69 -9.41 14.15
N THR A 272 -0.40 -8.66 13.88
CA THR A 272 -0.95 -8.52 12.53
C THR A 272 0.01 -7.78 11.59
N PHE A 273 0.65 -6.72 12.08
CA PHE A 273 1.69 -6.01 11.35
C PHE A 273 2.87 -6.93 11.01
N GLY A 274 3.33 -7.73 11.97
CA GLY A 274 4.40 -8.72 11.75
C GLY A 274 4.07 -9.75 10.67
N ARG A 275 2.83 -10.28 10.66
CA ARG A 275 2.37 -11.19 9.60
C ARG A 275 2.33 -10.52 8.22
N THR A 276 1.84 -9.29 8.16
CA THR A 276 1.80 -8.51 6.92
C THR A 276 3.21 -8.23 6.40
N GLN A 277 4.13 -7.87 7.29
CA GLN A 277 5.53 -7.62 6.93
C GLN A 277 6.25 -8.88 6.48
N ALA A 278 6.02 -10.03 7.13
CA ALA A 278 6.59 -11.30 6.72
C ALA A 278 6.13 -11.69 5.32
N LEU A 279 4.82 -11.57 5.05
CA LEU A 279 4.27 -11.84 3.73
C LEU A 279 4.88 -10.91 2.66
N MET A 280 4.92 -9.59 2.90
CA MET A 280 5.52 -8.65 1.95
C MET A 280 7.01 -8.93 1.71
N SER A 281 7.76 -9.28 2.76
CA SER A 281 9.18 -9.64 2.63
C SER A 281 9.37 -10.89 1.79
N LEU A 282 8.50 -11.89 1.97
CA LEU A 282 8.53 -13.12 1.20
C LEU A 282 8.25 -12.86 -0.29
N LEU A 283 7.17 -12.12 -0.61
CA LEU A 283 6.78 -11.81 -1.99
C LEU A 283 7.89 -11.05 -2.72
N GLU A 284 8.39 -9.97 -2.12
CA GLU A 284 9.48 -9.20 -2.72
C GLU A 284 10.77 -10.02 -2.85
N GLY A 285 11.09 -10.84 -1.84
CA GLY A 285 12.27 -11.70 -1.87
C GLY A 285 12.19 -12.79 -2.95
N TYR A 286 11.01 -13.41 -3.09
CA TYR A 286 10.77 -14.39 -4.15
C TYR A 286 10.78 -13.73 -5.53
N SER A 287 10.16 -12.56 -5.68
CA SER A 287 10.21 -11.78 -6.91
C SER A 287 11.65 -11.44 -7.31
N ASN A 288 12.48 -10.99 -6.36
CA ASN A 288 13.89 -10.71 -6.63
C ASN A 288 14.66 -11.95 -7.07
N HIS A 289 14.45 -13.08 -6.41
CA HIS A 289 15.06 -14.36 -6.79
C HIS A 289 14.71 -14.74 -8.24
N VAL A 290 13.42 -14.72 -8.60
CA VAL A 290 12.96 -15.02 -9.98
C VAL A 290 13.51 -14.00 -10.97
N MET A 291 13.53 -12.71 -10.62
CA MET A 291 14.11 -11.67 -11.44
C MET A 291 15.60 -11.87 -11.70
N ASN A 292 16.37 -12.27 -10.69
CA ASN A 292 17.81 -12.53 -10.85
C ASN A 292 18.03 -13.73 -11.77
N ALA A 293 17.29 -14.80 -11.57
CA ALA A 293 17.41 -16.01 -12.39
C ALA A 293 16.98 -15.81 -13.85
N ALA A 294 15.87 -15.12 -14.10
CA ALA A 294 15.36 -14.85 -15.46
C ALA A 294 16.02 -13.64 -16.12
N GLY A 295 16.33 -12.60 -15.35
CA GLY A 295 16.79 -11.32 -15.85
C GLY A 295 18.12 -11.38 -16.57
N GLU A 296 19.07 -12.17 -16.11
CA GLU A 296 20.37 -12.34 -16.78
C GLU A 296 20.22 -12.93 -18.19
N ARG A 297 19.21 -13.79 -18.39
CA ARG A 297 18.91 -14.39 -19.72
C ARG A 297 18.17 -13.43 -20.65
N LEU A 298 17.32 -12.57 -20.08
CA LEU A 298 16.38 -11.75 -20.85
C LEU A 298 16.90 -10.32 -21.13
N ILE A 299 17.74 -9.79 -20.24
CA ILE A 299 18.14 -8.38 -20.25
C ILE A 299 19.65 -8.27 -20.35
N PRO A 300 20.23 -7.88 -21.49
CA PRO A 300 21.67 -7.66 -21.60
C PRO A 300 22.17 -6.65 -20.55
N GLY A 301 23.14 -7.05 -19.72
CA GLY A 301 23.67 -6.21 -18.64
C GLY A 301 22.70 -6.05 -17.46
N PHE A 302 21.92 -7.07 -17.16
CA PHE A 302 20.94 -7.09 -16.05
C PHE A 302 21.57 -6.74 -14.71
N ALA A 303 22.71 -7.34 -14.35
CA ALA A 303 23.39 -7.08 -13.08
C ALA A 303 23.73 -5.60 -12.88
N GLU A 304 24.25 -4.93 -13.94
CA GLU A 304 24.54 -3.49 -13.89
C GLU A 304 23.28 -2.64 -13.75
N LEU A 305 22.19 -3.02 -14.45
CA LEU A 305 20.92 -2.33 -14.38
C LEU A 305 20.33 -2.46 -12.98
N HIS A 306 20.28 -3.67 -12.43
CA HIS A 306 19.80 -3.97 -11.09
C HIS A 306 20.55 -3.16 -10.03
N ASP A 307 21.88 -3.20 -10.05
CA ASP A 307 22.73 -2.46 -9.14
C ASP A 307 22.55 -0.92 -9.23
N ARG A 308 22.37 -0.36 -10.44
CA ARG A 308 22.03 1.06 -10.61
C ARG A 308 20.66 1.41 -10.04
N PHE A 309 19.69 0.51 -10.20
CA PHE A 309 18.34 0.69 -9.68
C PHE A 309 18.32 0.66 -8.14
N GLU A 310 19.01 -0.31 -7.53
CA GLU A 310 19.14 -0.44 -6.07
C GLU A 310 19.88 0.78 -5.46
N ARG A 311 21.00 1.19 -6.02
CA ARG A 311 21.72 2.40 -5.57
C ARG A 311 20.89 3.67 -5.66
N ARG A 312 19.97 3.77 -6.63
CA ARG A 312 19.03 4.89 -6.69
C ARG A 312 18.06 4.84 -5.51
N ASN A 313 17.58 3.66 -5.16
CA ASN A 313 16.65 3.46 -4.04
C ASN A 313 17.32 3.81 -2.69
N GLU A 314 18.60 3.57 -2.53
CA GLU A 314 19.37 3.94 -1.34
C GLU A 314 19.61 5.47 -1.21
N ARG A 315 19.80 6.18 -2.33
CA ARG A 315 20.09 7.63 -2.38
C ARG A 315 18.81 8.49 -2.32
N ARG A 316 17.97 8.27 -1.33
CA ARG A 316 16.74 9.03 -1.17
C ARG A 316 16.96 10.38 -0.52
N GLY A 317 16.25 11.43 -0.98
CA GLY A 317 16.29 12.75 -0.36
C GLY A 317 15.65 12.75 1.04
N ALA A 318 16.03 13.72 1.89
CA ALA A 318 15.54 13.82 3.28
C ALA A 318 14.00 13.84 3.40
N VAL A 319 13.31 14.49 2.47
CA VAL A 319 11.82 14.51 2.44
C VAL A 319 11.27 13.12 2.12
N GLU A 320 11.87 12.40 1.19
CA GLU A 320 11.49 11.04 0.83
C GLU A 320 11.71 10.09 2.01
N GLN A 321 12.87 10.16 2.67
CA GLN A 321 13.15 9.41 3.89
C GLN A 321 12.15 9.73 5.02
N ALA A 322 11.77 11.00 5.21
CA ALA A 322 10.78 11.38 6.21
C ALA A 322 9.39 10.77 5.92
N ILE A 323 8.96 10.80 4.64
CA ILE A 323 7.70 10.17 4.22
C ILE A 323 7.75 8.66 4.43
N MET A 324 8.85 8.03 4.02
CA MET A 324 9.06 6.59 4.18
C MET A 324 9.02 6.17 5.66
N ARG A 325 9.63 6.96 6.55
CA ARG A 325 9.58 6.74 8.01
C ARG A 325 8.17 6.89 8.57
N ILE A 326 7.45 7.96 8.18
CA ILE A 326 6.08 8.20 8.66
C ILE A 326 5.11 7.13 8.19
N THR A 327 5.31 6.59 6.97
CA THR A 327 4.47 5.54 6.38
C THR A 327 4.91 4.12 6.74
N GLY A 328 6.04 3.96 7.44
CA GLY A 328 6.64 2.64 7.72
C GLY A 328 7.29 1.96 6.51
N LEU A 329 7.39 2.66 5.38
CA LEU A 329 8.01 2.14 4.16
C LEU A 329 9.54 2.00 4.27
N ASP A 330 10.18 2.68 5.21
CA ASP A 330 11.63 2.54 5.51
C ASP A 330 11.97 1.14 6.06
N LEU A 331 11.06 0.55 6.83
CA LEU A 331 11.21 -0.82 7.35
C LEU A 331 11.21 -1.86 6.23
N LYS A 332 10.67 -1.51 5.04
CA LYS A 332 10.57 -2.42 3.90
C LYS A 332 11.93 -2.79 3.28
N MET A 333 12.89 -1.87 3.23
CA MET A 333 14.14 -2.13 2.49
C MET A 333 15.03 -3.18 3.16
N GLU A 334 15.19 -3.14 4.48
CA GLU A 334 15.92 -4.19 5.21
C GLU A 334 15.19 -5.54 5.13
N GLN A 335 13.86 -5.49 5.08
CA GLN A 335 13.02 -6.67 5.02
C GLN A 335 13.03 -7.33 3.64
N TYR A 336 13.10 -6.56 2.56
CA TYR A 336 13.22 -7.12 1.19
C TYR A 336 14.51 -7.90 1.01
N ALA A 337 15.63 -7.34 1.44
CA ALA A 337 16.91 -8.05 1.45
C ALA A 337 16.88 -9.29 2.39
N ALA A 338 16.08 -9.27 3.46
CA ALA A 338 15.90 -10.44 4.32
C ALA A 338 15.05 -11.53 3.64
N GLY A 339 14.02 -11.13 2.89
CA GLY A 339 13.19 -12.04 2.10
C GLY A 339 13.97 -12.78 1.02
N GLU A 340 14.80 -12.07 0.26
CA GLU A 340 15.65 -12.66 -0.77
C GLU A 340 16.67 -13.64 -0.14
N ARG A 341 17.37 -13.22 0.93
CA ARG A 341 18.28 -14.13 1.66
C ARG A 341 17.57 -15.36 2.21
N PHE A 342 16.33 -15.24 2.67
CA PHE A 342 15.52 -16.37 3.11
C PHE A 342 15.27 -17.35 1.96
N VAL A 343 14.80 -16.86 0.81
CA VAL A 343 14.53 -17.65 -0.38
C VAL A 343 15.80 -18.41 -0.82
N ASP A 344 16.90 -17.68 -1.01
CA ASP A 344 18.18 -18.25 -1.43
C ASP A 344 18.72 -19.28 -0.43
N ALA A 345 18.62 -19.01 0.87
CA ALA A 345 19.07 -19.92 1.91
C ALA A 345 18.24 -21.22 1.98
N VAL A 346 16.92 -21.13 1.77
CA VAL A 346 16.05 -22.32 1.69
C VAL A 346 16.40 -23.16 0.47
N ILE A 347 16.57 -22.52 -0.70
CA ILE A 347 16.97 -23.22 -1.94
C ILE A 347 18.33 -23.88 -1.78
N ALA A 348 19.31 -23.17 -1.23
CA ALA A 348 20.65 -23.71 -1.01
C ALA A 348 20.64 -24.92 -0.04
N ALA A 349 19.77 -24.89 0.97
CA ALA A 349 19.69 -25.94 1.98
C ALA A 349 18.88 -27.18 1.54
N ARG A 350 17.80 -27.00 0.77
CA ARG A 350 16.81 -28.05 0.49
C ARG A 350 16.36 -28.13 -0.98
N GLY A 351 16.84 -27.24 -1.81
CA GLY A 351 16.47 -27.16 -3.24
C GLY A 351 15.17 -26.37 -3.49
N PRO A 352 14.93 -26.00 -4.76
CA PRO A 352 13.78 -25.16 -5.14
C PRO A 352 12.44 -25.86 -4.91
N GLY A 353 12.35 -27.16 -5.02
CA GLY A 353 11.13 -27.93 -4.76
C GLY A 353 10.65 -27.84 -3.32
N PHE A 354 11.56 -27.75 -2.33
CA PHE A 354 11.19 -27.55 -0.93
C PHE A 354 10.62 -26.16 -0.68
N LEU A 355 11.16 -25.14 -1.34
CA LEU A 355 10.67 -23.77 -1.23
C LEU A 355 9.21 -23.65 -1.68
N GLN A 356 8.76 -24.48 -2.66
CA GLN A 356 7.38 -24.43 -3.15
C GLN A 356 6.33 -24.67 -2.05
N ARG A 357 6.73 -25.23 -0.92
CA ARG A 357 5.85 -25.40 0.25
C ARG A 357 5.29 -24.09 0.80
N ILE A 358 5.96 -22.94 0.57
CA ILE A 358 5.43 -21.61 0.94
C ILE A 358 4.06 -21.34 0.31
N TRP A 359 3.75 -21.98 -0.81
CA TRP A 359 2.53 -21.78 -1.57
C TRP A 359 1.40 -22.77 -1.23
N GLU A 360 1.60 -23.70 -0.30
CA GLU A 360 0.59 -24.69 0.10
C GLU A 360 -0.59 -24.04 0.85
N GLY A 361 -0.37 -22.92 1.55
CA GLY A 361 -1.42 -22.20 2.24
C GLY A 361 -0.92 -21.24 3.32
N PRO A 362 -1.82 -20.51 4.01
CA PRO A 362 -1.41 -19.54 5.03
C PRO A 362 -0.57 -20.12 6.18
N ALA A 363 -0.77 -21.39 6.53
CA ALA A 363 -0.05 -22.05 7.62
C ALA A 363 1.43 -22.33 7.29
N THR A 364 1.78 -22.40 6.02
CA THR A 364 3.15 -22.64 5.57
C THR A 364 3.94 -21.34 5.34
N LEU A 365 3.29 -20.19 5.38
CA LEU A 365 3.98 -18.88 5.27
C LEU A 365 4.99 -18.72 6.43
N PRO A 366 6.19 -18.19 6.15
CA PRO A 366 7.15 -17.90 7.21
C PRO A 366 6.71 -16.69 8.05
N SER A 367 7.03 -16.74 9.34
CA SER A 367 6.98 -15.58 10.23
C SER A 367 8.18 -14.65 9.99
N LEU A 368 8.16 -13.43 10.55
CA LEU A 368 9.31 -12.51 10.47
C LEU A 368 10.60 -13.11 11.06
N ASP A 369 10.50 -13.88 12.15
CA ASP A 369 11.64 -14.51 12.77
C ASP A 369 12.19 -15.65 11.89
N GLU A 370 11.32 -16.37 11.19
CA GLU A 370 11.72 -17.39 10.23
C GLU A 370 12.31 -16.78 8.93
N ILE A 371 11.85 -15.61 8.50
CA ILE A 371 12.49 -14.85 7.41
C ILE A 371 13.92 -14.45 7.78
N ARG A 372 14.15 -14.06 9.03
CA ARG A 372 15.49 -13.74 9.54
C ARG A 372 16.38 -14.95 9.74
N ASP A 373 15.79 -16.10 10.08
CA ASP A 373 16.47 -17.38 10.30
C ASP A 373 15.70 -18.51 9.59
N SER A 374 16.07 -18.73 8.33
CA SER A 374 15.42 -19.71 7.45
C SER A 374 15.45 -21.15 7.99
N LYS A 375 16.42 -21.49 8.85
CA LYS A 375 16.52 -22.81 9.48
C LYS A 375 15.30 -23.14 10.33
N ARG A 376 14.72 -22.14 10.99
CA ARG A 376 13.50 -22.32 11.80
C ARG A 376 12.31 -22.72 10.92
N TRP A 377 12.14 -22.06 9.76
CA TRP A 377 11.09 -22.41 8.83
C TRP A 377 11.29 -23.81 8.25
N VAL A 378 12.51 -24.15 7.86
CA VAL A 378 12.85 -25.50 7.35
C VAL A 378 12.51 -26.56 8.38
N SER A 379 12.96 -26.41 9.65
CA SER A 379 12.64 -27.37 10.73
C SER A 379 11.13 -27.51 10.93
N ARG A 380 10.39 -26.38 11.02
CA ARG A 380 8.93 -26.42 11.17
C ARG A 380 8.24 -27.17 10.03
N MET A 381 8.72 -27.00 8.79
CA MET A 381 8.16 -27.70 7.63
C MET A 381 8.49 -29.20 7.65
N GLU A 382 9.67 -29.57 8.12
CA GLU A 382 10.07 -30.97 8.27
C GLU A 382 9.29 -31.69 9.38
N ASP A 383 9.17 -31.07 10.55
CA ASP A 383 8.41 -31.60 11.69
C ASP A 383 6.92 -31.81 11.36
N GLY A 384 6.32 -30.85 10.65
CA GLY A 384 4.94 -30.94 10.19
C GLY A 384 4.71 -32.07 9.19
N ALA A 385 5.70 -32.39 8.36
CA ALA A 385 5.64 -33.53 7.44
C ALA A 385 5.77 -34.87 8.18
N ALA A 386 6.64 -34.97 9.19
CA ALA A 386 6.79 -36.16 10.02
C ALA A 386 5.49 -36.50 10.76
N SER A 387 4.87 -35.50 11.41
CA SER A 387 3.60 -35.69 12.14
C SER A 387 2.43 -36.11 11.23
N ALA A 388 2.40 -35.62 9.98
CA ALA A 388 1.37 -35.97 9.00
C ALA A 388 1.55 -37.42 8.46
N SER A 389 2.76 -37.96 8.46
CA SER A 389 3.06 -39.35 8.06
C SER A 389 2.72 -40.34 9.15
N GLU A 390 2.95 -40.01 10.43
CA GLU A 390 2.62 -40.86 11.58
C GLU A 390 1.10 -40.96 11.85
N GLY A 391 0.31 -39.96 11.49
CA GLY A 391 -1.15 -39.97 11.65
C GLY A 391 -1.92 -40.75 10.58
N ARG A 392 -1.22 -41.32 9.55
CA ARG A 392 -1.81 -42.12 8.46
C ARG A 392 -1.42 -43.63 8.50
N GLY A 393 -0.65 -44.04 9.49
CA GLY A 393 -0.33 -45.44 9.76
C GLY A 393 -1.28 -45.95 10.83
#